data_1d775a112eb4126f90277977e38494b9
#
_entry.id   1d775a112eb4126f90277977e38494b9
#
_cell.length_a   1.000
_cell.length_b   1.000
_cell.length_c   1.000
_cell.angle_alpha   90.00
_cell.angle_beta   90.00
_cell.angle_gamma   90.00
#
_symmetry.space_group_name_H-M   'P 1'
#
loop_
_entity.id
_entity.type
_entity.pdbx_description
1 polymer ?
#
loop_
_entity_poly.entity_id
_entity_poly.type
_entity_poly.pdbx_seq_one_letter_code
_entity_poly.pdbx_strand_id
1 'polypeptide(L)'
;MTDSSRHWTRPLLATLCFAILLSGCGLFGKKPEEAQAPTYSKVAWSDLPQTADSDVLQGFSAWRSACAVRLKKDDIWAATCAEAANVPASAPAIRQFMQAQLQPYQLRSGEGSRNGLITGYYEPVYRGSQQRDATHTVPIYGVPKDLITVALDSVYPELKGKRLRGKLEGNTLVPYADAAGIRRDGVNAPVLAWLPDPMDLQFLQIQGSGRVQLASGRQLRLGYAEQNGRPYKPVGRWLVEQGELSKEEVSMARIRDWARAHPQRVDELLASNPSYVFFSQRPDSNEGPRGSLNVPLTPGYSVAIDRKVIPLGSLMWLSTTRPDGAPVVRPVAAQDTGGAIVGEVRADLFWGTGDAAGELAGHMKQDGQLWLLWPKDKSLPGA
;
A
#
# COMPACT_ATOMS: atom_id res chain seq x y z
N MET A 1 -15.89 -89.47 -16.28
CA MET A 1 -16.85 -90.03 -15.28
C MET A 1 -17.74 -88.91 -14.87
N THR A 2 -18.88 -88.97 -15.43
CA THR A 2 -20.26 -88.84 -14.95
C THR A 2 -20.64 -87.45 -14.55
N ASP A 3 -21.38 -86.76 -15.36
CA ASP A 3 -22.80 -86.84 -15.63
C ASP A 3 -23.61 -86.25 -14.49
N SER A 4 -24.54 -85.40 -14.56
CA SER A 4 -25.75 -85.24 -15.41
C SER A 4 -26.45 -83.94 -14.92
N SER A 5 -26.86 -83.09 -15.80
CA SER A 5 -28.19 -82.93 -16.40
C SER A 5 -29.29 -82.31 -15.50
N ARG A 6 -29.91 -81.29 -16.15
CA ARG A 6 -31.36 -80.94 -16.17
C ARG A 6 -31.93 -80.15 -15.00
N HIS A 7 -32.86 -79.19 -15.09
CA HIS A 7 -33.82 -78.76 -16.10
C HIS A 7 -34.33 -77.34 -15.75
N TRP A 8 -34.55 -76.53 -16.79
CA TRP A 8 -35.68 -75.65 -17.08
C TRP A 8 -36.64 -75.25 -15.95
N THR A 9 -36.84 -73.93 -15.78
CA THR A 9 -38.09 -73.22 -16.10
C THR A 9 -37.92 -71.68 -15.99
N ARG A 10 -38.31 -71.01 -17.10
CA ARG A 10 -38.71 -69.56 -17.05
C ARG A 10 -40.15 -69.53 -16.52
N PRO A 11 -40.61 -68.43 -15.85
CA PRO A 11 -41.25 -67.39 -16.61
C PRO A 11 -41.12 -65.93 -16.10
N LEU A 12 -41.41 -65.03 -17.01
CA LEU A 12 -42.14 -63.75 -16.96
C LEU A 12 -41.63 -62.57 -16.17
N LEU A 13 -41.26 -61.58 -16.98
CA LEU A 13 -41.57 -60.13 -16.87
C LEU A 13 -42.04 -59.53 -15.55
N ALA A 14 -41.24 -58.62 -15.04
CA ALA A 14 -41.74 -57.36 -14.47
C ALA A 14 -40.70 -56.26 -14.70
N THR A 15 -41.00 -55.39 -15.66
CA THR A 15 -40.30 -54.14 -15.96
C THR A 15 -40.47 -53.19 -14.80
N LEU A 16 -39.39 -52.92 -14.04
CA LEU A 16 -39.41 -51.86 -13.04
C LEU A 16 -38.36 -50.81 -13.46
N CYS A 17 -38.85 -49.71 -14.02
CA CYS A 17 -38.07 -48.53 -14.30
C CYS A 17 -37.52 -47.96 -12.99
N PHE A 18 -36.23 -48.12 -12.74
CA PHE A 18 -35.53 -47.43 -11.66
C PHE A 18 -34.94 -46.13 -12.24
N ALA A 19 -35.67 -45.03 -12.06
CA ALA A 19 -35.20 -43.70 -12.36
C ALA A 19 -34.07 -43.38 -11.38
N ILE A 20 -32.81 -43.46 -11.85
CA ILE A 20 -31.65 -42.99 -11.11
C ILE A 20 -31.67 -41.45 -11.18
N LEU A 21 -32.14 -40.80 -10.11
CA LEU A 21 -31.93 -39.41 -9.87
C LEU A 21 -30.42 -39.18 -9.63
N LEU A 22 -29.72 -38.74 -10.66
CA LEU A 22 -28.40 -38.18 -10.59
C LEU A 22 -28.51 -36.82 -9.85
N SER A 23 -28.40 -36.86 -8.52
CA SER A 23 -28.14 -35.67 -7.73
C SER A 23 -26.73 -35.21 -8.04
N GLY A 24 -26.58 -34.40 -9.11
CA GLY A 24 -25.37 -33.67 -9.38
C GLY A 24 -25.13 -32.66 -8.24
N CYS A 25 -24.21 -32.95 -7.32
CA CYS A 25 -23.61 -31.96 -6.46
C CYS A 25 -22.86 -30.95 -7.36
N GLY A 26 -23.57 -29.92 -7.77
CA GLY A 26 -22.93 -28.74 -8.39
C GLY A 26 -22.00 -28.12 -7.39
N LEU A 27 -20.72 -28.37 -7.54
CA LEU A 27 -19.67 -27.51 -7.03
C LEU A 27 -19.78 -26.16 -7.78
N PHE A 28 -20.75 -25.35 -7.37
CA PHE A 28 -20.72 -23.93 -7.70
C PHE A 28 -19.54 -23.33 -6.93
N GLY A 29 -18.36 -23.34 -7.55
CA GLY A 29 -17.29 -22.45 -7.16
C GLY A 29 -17.90 -21.05 -7.12
N LYS A 30 -17.91 -20.39 -5.94
CA LYS A 30 -18.22 -18.96 -5.85
C LYS A 30 -17.37 -18.27 -6.90
N LYS A 31 -18.03 -17.72 -7.95
CA LYS A 31 -17.40 -16.77 -8.86
C LYS A 31 -16.68 -15.76 -7.95
N PRO A 32 -15.42 -15.39 -8.23
CA PRO A 32 -14.80 -14.28 -7.51
C PRO A 32 -15.79 -13.12 -7.60
N GLU A 33 -16.21 -12.61 -6.46
CA GLU A 33 -17.07 -11.44 -6.37
C GLU A 33 -16.34 -10.33 -7.13
N GLU A 34 -16.86 -9.91 -8.27
CA GLU A 34 -16.34 -8.78 -9.01
C GLU A 34 -16.34 -7.62 -8.02
N ALA A 35 -15.16 -7.08 -7.70
CA ALA A 35 -15.04 -5.95 -6.83
C ALA A 35 -15.97 -4.86 -7.35
N GLN A 36 -17.04 -4.56 -6.60
CA GLN A 36 -17.97 -3.52 -6.97
C GLN A 36 -17.19 -2.22 -7.19
N ALA A 37 -17.47 -1.54 -8.29
CA ALA A 37 -16.82 -0.28 -8.60
C ALA A 37 -16.99 0.69 -7.41
N PRO A 38 -15.95 1.46 -7.06
CA PRO A 38 -16.02 2.39 -5.95
C PRO A 38 -17.18 3.36 -6.15
N THR A 39 -17.99 3.56 -5.10
CA THR A 39 -19.17 4.43 -5.20
C THR A 39 -18.76 5.86 -4.89
N TYR A 40 -18.81 6.72 -5.90
CA TYR A 40 -18.61 8.16 -5.77
C TYR A 40 -19.98 8.84 -5.67
N SER A 41 -20.34 9.33 -4.50
CA SER A 41 -21.61 10.07 -4.30
C SER A 41 -21.36 11.57 -4.43
N LYS A 42 -21.91 12.20 -5.46
CA LYS A 42 -21.84 13.66 -5.63
C LYS A 42 -22.47 14.36 -4.42
N VAL A 43 -21.79 15.36 -3.88
CA VAL A 43 -22.22 16.15 -2.73
C VAL A 43 -22.01 17.64 -3.00
N ALA A 44 -22.67 18.50 -2.22
CA ALA A 44 -22.43 19.94 -2.28
C ALA A 44 -21.16 20.31 -1.48
N TRP A 45 -20.55 21.46 -1.79
CA TRP A 45 -19.43 22.00 -1.02
C TRP A 45 -19.80 22.32 0.43
N SER A 46 -21.07 22.67 0.68
CA SER A 46 -21.63 22.89 2.02
C SER A 46 -21.66 21.63 2.88
N ASP A 47 -21.63 20.44 2.26
CA ASP A 47 -21.71 19.16 2.96
C ASP A 47 -20.33 18.70 3.47
N LEU A 48 -19.24 19.35 3.03
CA LEU A 48 -17.90 19.06 3.51
C LEU A 48 -17.70 19.62 4.92
N PRO A 49 -17.06 18.86 5.83
CA PRO A 49 -16.71 19.38 7.14
C PRO A 49 -15.82 20.62 7.03
N GLN A 50 -16.03 21.58 7.90
CA GLN A 50 -15.30 22.84 7.96
C GLN A 50 -13.82 22.59 8.29
N THR A 51 -12.92 23.41 7.72
CA THR A 51 -11.48 23.35 7.97
C THR A 51 -10.89 24.74 8.11
N ALA A 52 -9.78 24.83 8.84
CA ALA A 52 -9.03 26.06 9.03
C ALA A 52 -8.42 26.57 7.72
N ASP A 53 -8.26 27.88 7.60
CA ASP A 53 -7.63 28.51 6.44
C ASP A 53 -6.18 28.07 6.24
N SER A 54 -5.44 27.86 7.34
CA SER A 54 -4.09 27.29 7.30
C SER A 54 -4.04 25.91 6.65
N ASP A 55 -5.04 25.05 6.94
CA ASP A 55 -5.13 23.72 6.36
C ASP A 55 -5.46 23.78 4.87
N VAL A 56 -6.31 24.73 4.46
CA VAL A 56 -6.59 24.96 3.03
C VAL A 56 -5.35 25.36 2.27
N LEU A 57 -4.56 26.29 2.82
CA LEU A 57 -3.29 26.73 2.23
C LEU A 57 -2.29 25.59 2.08
N GLN A 58 -2.07 24.83 3.14
CA GLN A 58 -1.11 23.74 3.18
C GLN A 58 -1.50 22.57 2.27
N GLY A 59 -2.76 22.12 2.36
CA GLY A 59 -3.25 21.01 1.54
C GLY A 59 -3.28 21.33 0.05
N PHE A 60 -3.67 22.56 -0.31
CA PHE A 60 -3.61 23.02 -1.70
C PHE A 60 -2.17 23.11 -2.19
N SER A 61 -1.23 23.62 -1.37
CA SER A 61 0.20 23.68 -1.71
C SER A 61 0.78 22.27 -1.93
N ALA A 62 0.45 21.30 -1.06
CA ALA A 62 0.85 19.92 -1.21
C ALA A 62 0.34 19.33 -2.54
N TRP A 63 -0.94 19.53 -2.86
CA TRP A 63 -1.50 19.06 -4.13
C TRP A 63 -0.88 19.77 -5.34
N ARG A 64 -0.67 21.09 -5.28
CA ARG A 64 -0.08 21.88 -6.38
C ARG A 64 1.33 21.39 -6.74
N SER A 65 2.10 20.84 -5.79
CA SER A 65 3.39 20.22 -6.07
C SER A 65 3.28 19.03 -7.03
N ALA A 66 2.16 18.31 -7.01
CA ALA A 66 1.88 17.21 -7.92
C ALA A 66 1.55 17.68 -9.35
N CYS A 67 1.04 18.90 -9.51
CA CYS A 67 0.70 19.48 -10.81
C CYS A 67 1.92 19.55 -11.73
N ALA A 68 3.11 19.85 -11.21
CA ALA A 68 4.35 19.92 -11.99
C ALA A 68 4.69 18.60 -12.71
N VAL A 69 4.27 17.46 -12.15
CA VAL A 69 4.42 16.13 -12.74
C VAL A 69 3.26 15.79 -13.68
N ARG A 70 2.04 16.19 -13.33
CA ARG A 70 0.82 15.86 -14.05
C ARG A 70 0.59 16.68 -15.31
N LEU A 71 0.96 17.95 -15.33
CA LEU A 71 0.86 18.83 -16.52
C LEU A 71 1.46 18.19 -17.77
N LYS A 72 2.39 17.26 -17.63
CA LYS A 72 3.09 16.65 -18.76
C LYS A 72 2.44 15.36 -19.28
N LYS A 73 1.53 14.75 -18.55
CA LYS A 73 1.12 13.35 -18.81
C LYS A 73 -0.36 13.02 -18.57
N ASP A 74 -1.18 13.94 -18.10
CA ASP A 74 -2.52 13.61 -17.61
C ASP A 74 -3.57 14.59 -18.14
N ASP A 75 -4.38 14.15 -19.11
CA ASP A 75 -5.42 14.96 -19.75
C ASP A 75 -6.56 15.35 -18.78
N ILE A 76 -6.66 14.68 -17.63
CA ILE A 76 -7.70 14.98 -16.63
C ILE A 76 -7.33 16.24 -15.86
N TRP A 77 -6.06 16.34 -15.41
CA TRP A 77 -5.63 17.40 -14.49
C TRP A 77 -4.91 18.57 -15.17
N ALA A 78 -4.48 18.46 -16.42
CA ALA A 78 -3.63 19.45 -17.08
C ALA A 78 -4.22 20.86 -17.03
N ALA A 79 -5.49 21.03 -17.42
CA ALA A 79 -6.17 22.34 -17.42
C ALA A 79 -6.33 22.89 -16.00
N THR A 80 -6.82 22.07 -15.06
CA THR A 80 -7.00 22.46 -13.66
C THR A 80 -5.67 22.83 -13.00
N CYS A 81 -4.58 22.11 -13.31
CA CYS A 81 -3.23 22.43 -12.82
C CYS A 81 -2.69 23.74 -13.40
N ALA A 82 -2.96 24.06 -14.67
CA ALA A 82 -2.54 25.32 -15.28
C ALA A 82 -3.21 26.52 -14.59
N GLU A 83 -4.49 26.42 -14.30
CA GLU A 83 -5.22 27.45 -13.55
C GLU A 83 -4.73 27.55 -12.09
N ALA A 84 -4.54 26.40 -11.42
CA ALA A 84 -4.05 26.35 -10.05
C ALA A 84 -2.68 27.03 -9.85
N ALA A 85 -1.85 27.09 -10.89
CA ALA A 85 -0.55 27.76 -10.85
C ALA A 85 -0.68 29.26 -10.57
N ASN A 86 -1.78 29.88 -11.02
CA ASN A 86 -2.04 31.32 -10.91
C ASN A 86 -2.89 31.71 -9.69
N VAL A 87 -3.35 30.73 -8.91
CA VAL A 87 -4.20 31.01 -7.73
C VAL A 87 -3.34 31.68 -6.64
N PRO A 88 -3.76 32.87 -6.14
CA PRO A 88 -3.08 33.52 -5.03
C PRO A 88 -3.01 32.63 -3.78
N ALA A 89 -1.93 32.75 -3.01
CA ALA A 89 -1.72 32.00 -1.77
C ALA A 89 -2.58 32.58 -0.63
N SER A 90 -3.90 32.56 -0.80
CA SER A 90 -4.89 32.94 0.22
C SER A 90 -6.00 31.91 0.28
N ALA A 91 -6.50 31.62 1.47
CA ALA A 91 -7.56 30.62 1.64
C ALA A 91 -8.87 30.97 0.89
N PRO A 92 -9.33 32.24 0.85
CA PRO A 92 -10.48 32.61 0.05
C PRO A 92 -10.31 32.34 -1.44
N ALA A 93 -9.14 32.71 -2.03
CA ALA A 93 -8.87 32.48 -3.44
C ALA A 93 -8.78 30.99 -3.78
N ILE A 94 -8.17 30.20 -2.91
CA ILE A 94 -8.08 28.73 -3.05
C ILE A 94 -9.47 28.08 -2.96
N ARG A 95 -10.30 28.48 -1.99
CA ARG A 95 -11.69 27.98 -1.86
C ARG A 95 -12.50 28.32 -3.11
N GLN A 96 -12.39 29.57 -3.60
CA GLN A 96 -13.06 30.01 -4.83
C GLN A 96 -12.62 29.15 -6.03
N PHE A 97 -11.32 28.94 -6.19
CA PHE A 97 -10.77 28.07 -7.23
C PHE A 97 -11.31 26.63 -7.13
N MET A 98 -11.23 26.02 -5.94
CA MET A 98 -11.72 24.66 -5.74
C MET A 98 -13.22 24.56 -6.05
N GLN A 99 -14.03 25.53 -5.61
CA GLN A 99 -15.47 25.56 -5.87
C GLN A 99 -15.78 25.80 -7.35
N ALA A 100 -14.97 26.59 -8.05
CA ALA A 100 -15.17 26.86 -9.47
C ALA A 100 -14.82 25.64 -10.34
N GLN A 101 -13.69 25.00 -10.08
CA GLN A 101 -13.11 23.96 -10.94
C GLN A 101 -13.45 22.53 -10.55
N LEU A 102 -13.73 22.26 -9.27
CA LEU A 102 -13.84 20.91 -8.75
C LEU A 102 -15.26 20.62 -8.23
N GLN A 103 -15.63 19.36 -8.31
CA GLN A 103 -16.86 18.80 -7.74
C GLN A 103 -16.46 17.78 -6.65
N PRO A 104 -16.94 17.92 -5.40
CA PRO A 104 -16.70 16.92 -4.37
C PRO A 104 -17.60 15.69 -4.56
N TYR A 105 -16.99 14.52 -4.38
CA TYR A 105 -17.66 13.24 -4.36
C TYR A 105 -17.27 12.47 -3.10
N GLN A 106 -18.24 12.14 -2.25
CA GLN A 106 -17.99 11.31 -1.07
C GLN A 106 -17.73 9.87 -1.49
N LEU A 107 -16.62 9.32 -1.02
CA LEU A 107 -16.30 7.91 -1.22
C LEU A 107 -17.14 7.03 -0.29
N ARG A 108 -17.55 5.87 -0.81
CA ARG A 108 -18.26 4.84 -0.05
C ARG A 108 -17.62 3.47 -0.35
N SER A 109 -17.62 2.59 0.65
CA SER A 109 -17.28 1.18 0.44
C SER A 109 -18.32 0.49 -0.43
N GLY A 110 -17.97 -0.68 -0.98
CA GLY A 110 -18.92 -1.53 -1.70
C GLY A 110 -20.20 -1.86 -0.91
N GLU A 111 -20.13 -1.82 0.43
CA GLU A 111 -21.26 -1.98 1.34
C GLU A 111 -22.03 -0.67 1.61
N GLY A 112 -21.60 0.42 0.99
CA GLY A 112 -22.23 1.76 1.14
C GLY A 112 -21.77 2.58 2.34
N SER A 113 -20.82 2.07 3.17
CA SER A 113 -20.28 2.82 4.31
C SER A 113 -19.51 4.06 3.85
N ARG A 114 -19.72 5.18 4.54
CA ARG A 114 -18.94 6.41 4.37
C ARG A 114 -17.66 6.42 5.18
N ASN A 115 -17.61 5.56 6.22
CA ASN A 115 -16.47 5.46 7.12
C ASN A 115 -15.54 4.32 6.67
N GLY A 116 -14.26 4.55 6.81
CA GLY A 116 -13.23 3.57 6.56
C GLY A 116 -11.98 3.83 7.40
N LEU A 117 -10.96 3.06 7.17
CA LEU A 117 -9.75 3.05 8.00
C LEU A 117 -8.74 4.08 7.51
N ILE A 118 -8.37 5.00 8.40
CA ILE A 118 -7.27 5.95 8.21
C ILE A 118 -6.14 5.58 9.16
N THR A 119 -4.97 5.32 8.61
CA THR A 119 -3.74 5.04 9.37
C THR A 119 -2.71 6.12 9.12
N GLY A 120 -1.54 6.01 9.74
CA GLY A 120 -0.44 6.93 9.56
C GLY A 120 0.85 6.22 9.18
N TYR A 121 1.70 6.91 8.42
CA TYR A 121 3.06 6.50 8.14
C TYR A 121 4.04 7.68 8.24
N TYR A 122 5.33 7.37 8.27
CA TYR A 122 6.36 8.38 8.48
C TYR A 122 7.68 7.96 7.82
N GLU A 123 8.64 8.86 7.75
CA GLU A 123 10.01 8.57 7.34
C GLU A 123 10.87 8.31 8.59
N PRO A 124 11.24 7.06 8.89
CA PRO A 124 12.07 6.75 10.07
C PRO A 124 13.51 7.27 9.92
N VAL A 125 14.14 7.53 11.05
CA VAL A 125 15.57 7.85 11.15
C VAL A 125 16.25 6.80 12.01
N TYR A 126 17.12 5.99 11.42
CA TYR A 126 17.85 4.93 12.11
C TYR A 126 19.34 5.27 12.22
N ARG A 127 19.97 4.92 13.33
CA ARG A 127 21.43 4.94 13.42
C ARG A 127 22.01 3.82 12.57
N GLY A 128 23.11 4.11 11.87
CA GLY A 128 23.75 3.09 11.02
C GLY A 128 25.16 3.50 10.59
N SER A 129 25.77 2.62 9.81
CA SER A 129 27.14 2.75 9.30
C SER A 129 27.17 2.56 7.79
N GLN A 130 28.16 3.17 7.12
CA GLN A 130 28.47 2.86 5.71
C GLN A 130 29.33 1.60 5.56
N GLN A 131 29.91 1.11 6.64
CA GLN A 131 30.72 -0.10 6.64
C GLN A 131 30.15 -1.09 7.66
N ARG A 132 30.32 -2.38 7.34
CA ARG A 132 30.00 -3.45 8.29
C ARG A 132 31.02 -3.42 9.44
N ASP A 133 30.50 -3.51 10.64
CA ASP A 133 31.31 -3.66 11.87
C ASP A 133 30.63 -4.65 12.84
N ALA A 134 31.14 -4.76 14.07
CA ALA A 134 30.60 -5.69 15.07
C ALA A 134 29.16 -5.35 15.50
N THR A 135 28.74 -4.12 15.39
CA THR A 135 27.38 -3.65 15.77
C THR A 135 26.46 -3.58 14.56
N HIS A 136 26.95 -3.05 13.44
CA HIS A 136 26.17 -2.81 12.24
C HIS A 136 26.35 -3.99 11.27
N THR A 137 25.49 -4.99 11.39
CA THR A 137 25.61 -6.26 10.66
C THR A 137 24.51 -6.48 9.63
N VAL A 138 23.43 -5.69 9.66
CA VAL A 138 22.24 -5.83 8.82
C VAL A 138 22.34 -4.94 7.59
N PRO A 139 22.52 -5.49 6.37
CA PRO A 139 22.70 -4.69 5.17
C PRO A 139 21.41 -4.11 4.64
N ILE A 140 21.44 -2.84 4.23
CA ILE A 140 20.41 -2.22 3.40
C ILE A 140 20.85 -2.35 1.95
N TYR A 141 20.19 -3.22 1.20
CA TYR A 141 20.54 -3.48 -0.19
C TYR A 141 19.93 -2.47 -1.16
N GLY A 142 20.74 -2.08 -2.14
CA GLY A 142 20.27 -1.51 -3.40
C GLY A 142 19.64 -2.57 -4.30
N VAL A 143 19.22 -2.17 -5.52
CA VAL A 143 18.61 -3.10 -6.47
C VAL A 143 19.63 -4.12 -6.95
N PRO A 144 19.34 -5.45 -6.85
CA PRO A 144 20.21 -6.48 -7.35
C PRO A 144 20.38 -6.40 -8.86
N LYS A 145 21.60 -6.72 -9.34
CA LYS A 145 21.91 -6.66 -10.78
C LYS A 145 21.21 -7.73 -11.60
N ASP A 146 20.82 -8.83 -10.98
CA ASP A 146 20.14 -9.98 -11.57
C ASP A 146 18.62 -9.97 -11.38
N LEU A 147 18.07 -8.90 -10.76
CA LEU A 147 16.63 -8.74 -10.61
C LEU A 147 16.00 -8.27 -11.92
N ILE A 148 15.14 -9.10 -12.48
CA ILE A 148 14.43 -8.82 -13.74
C ILE A 148 13.00 -8.38 -13.45
N THR A 149 12.61 -7.25 -14.04
CA THR A 149 11.21 -6.80 -14.11
C THR A 149 10.55 -7.40 -15.35
N VAL A 150 9.40 -8.04 -15.17
CA VAL A 150 8.63 -8.61 -16.28
C VAL A 150 7.49 -7.67 -16.64
N ALA A 151 7.53 -7.14 -17.89
CA ALA A 151 6.53 -6.24 -18.44
C ALA A 151 5.94 -6.88 -19.71
N LEU A 152 4.92 -7.72 -19.55
CA LEU A 152 4.27 -8.46 -20.62
C LEU A 152 2.79 -8.07 -20.79
N ASP A 153 2.36 -7.01 -20.14
CA ASP A 153 0.97 -6.55 -20.14
C ASP A 153 0.46 -6.04 -21.50
N SER A 154 1.37 -5.70 -22.41
CA SER A 154 1.02 -5.39 -23.80
C SER A 154 0.54 -6.61 -24.61
N VAL A 155 0.95 -7.83 -24.22
CA VAL A 155 0.57 -9.10 -24.85
C VAL A 155 -0.43 -9.88 -23.99
N TYR A 156 -0.28 -9.78 -22.66
CA TYR A 156 -1.12 -10.44 -21.67
C TYR A 156 -1.78 -9.39 -20.77
N PRO A 157 -2.94 -8.85 -21.15
CA PRO A 157 -3.61 -7.76 -20.42
C PRO A 157 -3.93 -8.07 -18.96
N GLU A 158 -4.12 -9.35 -18.61
CA GLU A 158 -4.34 -9.83 -17.26
C GLU A 158 -3.13 -9.62 -16.31
N LEU A 159 -1.97 -9.34 -16.88
CA LEU A 159 -0.75 -8.99 -16.14
C LEU A 159 -0.65 -7.49 -15.81
N LYS A 160 -1.56 -6.68 -16.37
CA LYS A 160 -1.57 -5.23 -16.14
C LYS A 160 -1.63 -4.90 -14.64
N GLY A 161 -0.67 -4.11 -14.20
CA GLY A 161 -0.56 -3.69 -12.80
C GLY A 161 0.03 -4.75 -11.84
N LYS A 162 0.33 -5.96 -12.31
CA LYS A 162 1.04 -6.96 -11.51
C LYS A 162 2.54 -6.64 -11.47
N ARG A 163 3.13 -6.77 -10.28
CA ARG A 163 4.57 -6.57 -10.06
C ARG A 163 5.32 -7.89 -10.17
N LEU A 164 5.52 -8.36 -11.39
CA LEU A 164 6.22 -9.62 -11.64
C LEU A 164 7.73 -9.37 -11.64
N ARG A 165 8.45 -10.12 -10.81
CA ARG A 165 9.91 -10.05 -10.65
C ARG A 165 10.50 -11.45 -10.60
N GLY A 166 11.71 -11.60 -11.14
CA GLY A 166 12.42 -12.87 -11.13
C GLY A 166 13.91 -12.68 -11.39
N LYS A 167 14.60 -13.79 -11.55
CA LYS A 167 15.98 -13.89 -12.04
C LYS A 167 16.06 -14.97 -13.12
N LEU A 168 17.09 -14.93 -13.95
CA LEU A 168 17.36 -16.00 -14.91
C LEU A 168 18.14 -17.13 -14.25
N GLU A 169 17.69 -18.35 -14.48
CA GLU A 169 18.44 -19.59 -14.27
C GLU A 169 18.55 -20.30 -15.63
N GLY A 170 19.71 -20.19 -16.27
CA GLY A 170 19.84 -20.51 -17.69
C GLY A 170 18.93 -19.63 -18.54
N ASN A 171 18.02 -20.24 -19.29
CA ASN A 171 17.03 -19.56 -20.15
C ASN A 171 15.64 -19.45 -19.48
N THR A 172 15.51 -19.83 -18.22
CA THR A 172 14.23 -19.83 -17.51
C THR A 172 14.17 -18.65 -16.54
N LEU A 173 13.09 -17.87 -16.59
CA LEU A 173 12.80 -16.87 -15.58
C LEU A 173 12.14 -17.55 -14.39
N VAL A 174 12.82 -17.54 -13.25
CA VAL A 174 12.32 -18.09 -11.98
C VAL A 174 12.00 -16.97 -10.99
N PRO A 175 11.13 -17.22 -9.98
CA PRO A 175 10.86 -16.24 -8.95
C PRO A 175 12.13 -15.83 -8.20
N TYR A 176 12.27 -14.52 -7.89
CA TYR A 176 13.38 -14.05 -7.07
C TYR A 176 13.32 -14.64 -5.65
N ALA A 177 14.47 -14.66 -4.97
CA ALA A 177 14.57 -15.14 -3.59
C ALA A 177 13.59 -14.38 -2.68
N ASP A 178 13.03 -15.06 -1.69
CA ASP A 178 12.23 -14.45 -0.64
C ASP A 178 13.10 -13.71 0.39
N ALA A 179 12.46 -12.98 1.29
CA ALA A 179 13.16 -12.21 2.31
C ALA A 179 14.04 -13.07 3.22
N ALA A 180 13.64 -14.30 3.54
CA ALA A 180 14.43 -15.22 4.35
C ALA A 180 15.70 -15.67 3.62
N GLY A 181 15.59 -16.05 2.34
CA GLY A 181 16.73 -16.40 1.49
C GLY A 181 17.68 -15.22 1.31
N ILE A 182 17.16 -14.00 1.06
CA ILE A 182 17.98 -12.79 0.93
C ILE A 182 18.76 -12.49 2.22
N ARG A 183 18.14 -12.64 3.39
CA ARG A 183 18.82 -12.43 4.68
C ARG A 183 19.90 -13.49 4.94
N ARG A 184 19.65 -14.74 4.61
CA ARG A 184 20.56 -15.86 4.83
C ARG A 184 21.77 -15.83 3.89
N ASP A 185 21.52 -15.67 2.60
CA ASP A 185 22.50 -15.90 1.52
C ASP A 185 23.06 -14.59 0.95
N GLY A 186 22.42 -13.45 1.26
CA GLY A 186 22.71 -12.17 0.61
C GLY A 186 22.23 -12.12 -0.84
N VAL A 187 22.54 -11.02 -1.52
CA VAL A 187 22.24 -10.80 -2.94
C VAL A 187 23.36 -10.03 -3.63
N ASN A 188 23.49 -10.17 -4.94
CA ASN A 188 24.46 -9.41 -5.74
C ASN A 188 23.95 -7.97 -5.97
N ALA A 189 23.99 -7.16 -4.92
CA ALA A 189 23.54 -5.78 -4.90
C ALA A 189 24.53 -4.88 -4.15
N PRO A 190 24.56 -3.57 -4.45
CA PRO A 190 25.31 -2.63 -3.61
C PRO A 190 24.68 -2.57 -2.22
N VAL A 191 25.51 -2.55 -1.18
CA VAL A 191 25.07 -2.25 0.19
C VAL A 191 25.17 -0.75 0.39
N LEU A 192 24.03 -0.11 0.70
CA LEU A 192 23.92 1.35 0.85
C LEU A 192 24.33 1.81 2.25
N ALA A 193 23.99 1.02 3.26
CA ALA A 193 24.34 1.20 4.66
C ALA A 193 24.13 -0.10 5.43
N TRP A 194 24.53 -0.11 6.69
CA TRP A 194 24.38 -1.21 7.63
C TRP A 194 23.64 -0.73 8.87
N LEU A 195 22.64 -1.50 9.32
CA LEU A 195 21.88 -1.26 10.54
C LEU A 195 22.30 -2.24 11.64
N PRO A 196 22.06 -1.87 12.92
CA PRO A 196 22.33 -2.77 14.05
C PRO A 196 21.22 -3.81 14.29
N ASP A 197 19.97 -3.51 13.88
CA ASP A 197 18.77 -4.29 14.21
C ASP A 197 17.99 -4.70 12.95
N PRO A 198 17.74 -6.00 12.74
CA PRO A 198 16.94 -6.45 11.60
C PRO A 198 15.48 -5.96 11.64
N MET A 199 14.95 -5.63 12.82
CA MET A 199 13.63 -5.03 12.94
C MET A 199 13.60 -3.61 12.38
N ASP A 200 14.70 -2.84 12.48
CA ASP A 200 14.81 -1.52 11.85
C ASP A 200 14.75 -1.63 10.33
N LEU A 201 15.43 -2.62 9.75
CA LEU A 201 15.31 -2.91 8.31
C LEU A 201 13.89 -3.31 7.93
N GLN A 202 13.24 -4.17 8.71
CA GLN A 202 11.85 -4.59 8.44
C GLN A 202 10.90 -3.38 8.43
N PHE A 203 11.01 -2.47 9.41
CA PHE A 203 10.18 -1.28 9.44
C PHE A 203 10.55 -0.27 8.35
N LEU A 204 11.83 -0.10 8.01
CA LEU A 204 12.27 0.70 6.87
C LEU A 204 11.63 0.19 5.57
N GLN A 205 11.56 -1.13 5.38
CA GLN A 205 10.93 -1.75 4.20
C GLN A 205 9.40 -1.55 4.17
N ILE A 206 8.75 -1.55 5.33
CA ILE A 206 7.31 -1.25 5.45
C ILE A 206 7.02 0.21 5.10
N GLN A 207 7.84 1.15 5.61
CA GLN A 207 7.69 2.58 5.33
C GLN A 207 8.10 2.96 3.90
N GLY A 208 8.96 2.18 3.24
CA GLY A 208 9.42 2.40 1.87
C GLY A 208 10.42 3.54 1.70
N SER A 209 10.65 4.36 2.71
CA SER A 209 11.67 5.41 2.78
C SER A 209 12.17 5.57 4.20
N GLY A 210 13.36 6.17 4.35
CA GLY A 210 13.94 6.45 5.66
C GLY A 210 15.29 7.13 5.55
N ARG A 211 15.85 7.47 6.69
CA ARG A 211 17.18 8.07 6.82
C ARG A 211 18.08 7.23 7.68
N VAL A 212 19.34 7.13 7.29
CA VAL A 212 20.38 6.51 8.11
C VAL A 212 21.29 7.60 8.64
N GLN A 213 21.24 7.82 9.97
CA GLN A 213 22.09 8.75 10.68
C GLN A 213 23.45 8.11 10.91
N LEU A 214 24.48 8.65 10.29
CA LEU A 214 25.85 8.20 10.44
C LEU A 214 26.52 8.84 11.67
N ALA A 215 27.56 8.20 12.17
CA ALA A 215 28.38 8.72 13.27
C ALA A 215 29.00 10.10 12.98
N SER A 216 29.22 10.42 11.70
CA SER A 216 29.71 11.75 11.26
C SER A 216 28.68 12.87 11.37
N GLY A 217 27.43 12.59 11.76
CA GLY A 217 26.32 13.55 11.74
C GLY A 217 25.61 13.64 10.39
N ARG A 218 26.17 13.10 9.30
CA ARG A 218 25.50 13.07 7.99
C ARG A 218 24.34 12.07 7.97
N GLN A 219 23.27 12.40 7.26
CA GLN A 219 22.17 11.49 7.00
C GLN A 219 22.21 10.98 5.57
N LEU A 220 22.06 9.68 5.38
CA LEU A 220 21.80 9.08 4.08
C LEU A 220 20.29 8.96 3.91
N ARG A 221 19.75 9.57 2.86
CA ARG A 221 18.34 9.45 2.51
C ARG A 221 18.13 8.25 1.62
N LEU A 222 17.19 7.40 1.99
CA LEU A 222 16.85 6.17 1.28
C LEU A 222 15.40 6.24 0.83
N GLY A 223 15.16 5.80 -0.38
CA GLY A 223 13.81 5.67 -0.92
C GLY A 223 13.64 4.33 -1.61
N TYR A 224 12.40 3.84 -1.64
CA TYR A 224 12.03 2.65 -2.39
C TYR A 224 12.59 2.72 -3.81
N ALA A 225 13.17 1.64 -4.26
CA ALA A 225 13.66 1.48 -5.62
C ALA A 225 12.98 0.30 -6.31
N GLU A 226 12.94 -0.87 -5.66
CA GLU A 226 12.34 -2.07 -6.23
C GLU A 226 12.01 -3.08 -5.10
N GLN A 227 11.39 -4.20 -5.46
CA GLN A 227 11.09 -5.31 -4.56
C GLN A 227 11.32 -6.66 -5.24
N ASN A 228 11.38 -7.74 -4.46
CA ASN A 228 11.63 -9.10 -4.95
C ASN A 228 10.45 -9.80 -5.65
N GLY A 229 9.30 -9.13 -5.84
CA GLY A 229 8.11 -9.70 -6.50
C GLY A 229 7.27 -10.63 -5.63
N ARG A 230 7.68 -10.91 -4.40
CA ARG A 230 6.88 -11.72 -3.46
C ARG A 230 5.77 -10.90 -2.82
N PRO A 231 4.61 -11.52 -2.51
CA PRO A 231 3.51 -10.82 -1.85
C PRO A 231 3.92 -10.37 -0.44
N TYR A 232 3.50 -9.15 -0.09
CA TYR A 232 3.68 -8.64 1.27
C TYR A 232 2.73 -9.36 2.23
N LYS A 233 3.28 -9.81 3.37
CA LYS A 233 2.53 -10.34 4.50
C LYS A 233 2.89 -9.54 5.76
N PRO A 234 1.91 -8.89 6.43
CA PRO A 234 2.19 -8.13 7.64
C PRO A 234 2.73 -9.04 8.76
N VAL A 235 3.91 -8.72 9.29
CA VAL A 235 4.51 -9.51 10.39
C VAL A 235 3.65 -9.50 11.66
N GLY A 236 2.90 -8.42 11.91
CA GLY A 236 1.93 -8.37 13.01
C GLY A 236 0.81 -9.40 12.88
N ARG A 237 0.42 -9.76 11.66
CA ARG A 237 -0.56 -10.83 11.44
C ARG A 237 -0.03 -12.18 11.89
N TRP A 238 1.24 -12.49 11.65
CA TRP A 238 1.86 -13.72 12.12
C TRP A 238 1.82 -13.79 13.66
N LEU A 239 2.10 -12.69 14.37
CA LEU A 239 1.99 -12.65 15.84
C LEU A 239 0.58 -12.95 16.34
N VAL A 240 -0.44 -12.47 15.64
CA VAL A 240 -1.84 -12.80 15.97
C VAL A 240 -2.14 -14.27 15.69
N GLU A 241 -1.68 -14.81 14.57
CA GLU A 241 -1.86 -16.23 14.19
C GLU A 241 -1.13 -17.18 15.17
N GLN A 242 -0.03 -16.72 15.78
CA GLN A 242 0.69 -17.48 16.83
C GLN A 242 0.10 -17.28 18.24
N GLY A 243 -0.91 -16.43 18.40
CA GLY A 243 -1.50 -16.13 19.72
C GLY A 243 -0.62 -15.24 20.63
N GLU A 244 0.40 -14.58 20.06
CA GLU A 244 1.35 -13.74 20.79
C GLU A 244 0.81 -12.34 21.07
N LEU A 245 -0.05 -11.82 20.19
CA LEU A 245 -0.76 -10.55 20.33
C LEU A 245 -2.21 -10.70 19.87
N SER A 246 -3.11 -9.93 20.46
CA SER A 246 -4.45 -9.74 19.90
C SER A 246 -4.41 -8.80 18.69
N LYS A 247 -5.43 -8.84 17.84
CA LYS A 247 -5.51 -7.97 16.65
C LYS A 247 -5.53 -6.47 17.02
N GLU A 248 -6.06 -6.15 18.16
CA GLU A 248 -6.19 -4.80 18.73
C GLU A 248 -4.84 -4.27 19.23
N GLU A 249 -3.98 -5.16 19.74
CA GLU A 249 -2.67 -4.80 20.29
C GLU A 249 -1.59 -4.61 19.21
N VAL A 250 -1.84 -5.07 17.97
CA VAL A 250 -0.81 -4.97 16.92
C VAL A 250 -0.48 -3.51 16.63
N SER A 251 0.75 -3.14 16.97
CA SER A 251 1.37 -1.84 16.63
C SER A 251 2.87 -2.05 16.41
N MET A 252 3.54 -1.08 15.77
CA MET A 252 4.99 -1.15 15.58
C MET A 252 5.74 -1.27 16.92
N ALA A 253 5.29 -0.55 17.94
CA ALA A 253 5.88 -0.62 19.29
C ALA A 253 5.74 -2.02 19.88
N ARG A 254 4.53 -2.60 19.87
CA ARG A 254 4.27 -3.94 20.41
C ARG A 254 5.04 -5.03 19.66
N ILE A 255 5.17 -4.92 18.35
CA ILE A 255 5.99 -5.85 17.54
C ILE A 255 7.47 -5.76 17.95
N ARG A 256 8.01 -4.54 18.15
CA ARG A 256 9.39 -4.35 18.65
C ARG A 256 9.59 -4.90 20.05
N ASP A 257 8.65 -4.67 20.96
CA ASP A 257 8.71 -5.18 22.33
C ASP A 257 8.71 -6.70 22.33
N TRP A 258 7.86 -7.33 21.51
CA TRP A 258 7.84 -8.76 21.36
C TRP A 258 9.19 -9.30 20.82
N ALA A 259 9.74 -8.67 19.79
CA ALA A 259 11.03 -9.05 19.21
C ALA A 259 12.17 -8.97 20.23
N ARG A 260 12.19 -7.93 21.09
CA ARG A 260 13.16 -7.79 22.18
C ARG A 260 13.00 -8.86 23.24
N ALA A 261 11.77 -9.25 23.56
CA ALA A 261 11.48 -10.30 24.53
C ALA A 261 11.78 -11.72 23.97
N HIS A 262 11.78 -11.90 22.65
CA HIS A 262 11.95 -13.19 21.98
C HIS A 262 13.06 -13.17 20.90
N PRO A 263 14.31 -12.81 21.25
CA PRO A 263 15.38 -12.61 20.26
C PRO A 263 15.65 -13.86 19.42
N GLN A 264 15.46 -15.06 19.97
CA GLN A 264 15.63 -16.34 19.27
C GLN A 264 14.54 -16.63 18.23
N ARG A 265 13.42 -15.91 18.25
CA ARG A 265 12.28 -16.09 17.33
C ARG A 265 12.13 -14.95 16.33
N VAL A 266 13.02 -13.96 16.35
CA VAL A 266 12.98 -12.82 15.43
C VAL A 266 13.08 -13.29 13.97
N ASP A 267 13.91 -14.28 13.69
CA ASP A 267 14.04 -14.82 12.33
C ASP A 267 12.76 -15.49 11.84
N GLU A 268 11.99 -16.16 12.71
CA GLU A 268 10.67 -16.72 12.37
C GLU A 268 9.68 -15.61 12.02
N LEU A 269 9.62 -14.57 12.86
CA LEU A 269 8.79 -13.39 12.63
C LEU A 269 9.10 -12.74 11.27
N LEU A 270 10.38 -12.48 11.00
CA LEU A 270 10.80 -11.85 9.77
C LEU A 270 10.59 -12.75 8.54
N ALA A 271 10.72 -14.08 8.68
CA ALA A 271 10.48 -15.04 7.60
C ALA A 271 9.00 -15.15 7.23
N SER A 272 8.08 -14.75 8.11
CA SER A 272 6.64 -14.74 7.84
C SER A 272 6.25 -13.79 6.70
N ASN A 273 7.07 -12.74 6.45
CA ASN A 273 6.94 -11.85 5.31
C ASN A 273 7.94 -12.22 4.21
N PRO A 274 7.51 -12.81 3.08
CA PRO A 274 8.41 -13.16 1.98
C PRO A 274 8.84 -11.97 1.12
N SER A 275 8.19 -10.81 1.26
CA SER A 275 8.51 -9.60 0.50
C SER A 275 9.78 -8.94 1.02
N TYR A 276 10.64 -8.48 0.11
CA TYR A 276 11.85 -7.73 0.41
C TYR A 276 11.92 -6.48 -0.47
N VAL A 277 12.17 -5.32 0.14
CA VAL A 277 12.30 -4.03 -0.54
C VAL A 277 13.77 -3.66 -0.68
N PHE A 278 14.15 -3.26 -1.90
CA PHE A 278 15.46 -2.70 -2.23
C PHE A 278 15.37 -1.19 -2.33
N PHE A 279 16.42 -0.51 -1.93
CA PHE A 279 16.45 0.94 -1.81
C PHE A 279 17.39 1.60 -2.83
N SER A 280 17.22 2.91 -2.99
CA SER A 280 18.21 3.76 -3.63
C SER A 280 18.53 4.93 -2.73
N GLN A 281 19.79 5.36 -2.76
CA GLN A 281 20.17 6.59 -2.09
C GLN A 281 19.59 7.78 -2.87
N ARG A 282 19.01 8.73 -2.15
CA ARG A 282 18.45 9.98 -2.68
C ARG A 282 19.40 11.14 -2.42
N PRO A 283 19.36 12.19 -3.25
CA PRO A 283 20.11 13.41 -2.97
C PRO A 283 19.76 13.97 -1.60
N ASP A 284 20.76 14.62 -0.97
CA ASP A 284 20.56 15.30 0.29
C ASP A 284 19.65 16.51 0.11
N SER A 285 18.60 16.60 0.88
CA SER A 285 17.69 17.75 0.92
C SER A 285 16.85 17.73 2.20
N ASN A 286 16.27 18.89 2.55
CA ASN A 286 15.33 19.03 3.66
C ASN A 286 13.89 18.67 3.29
N GLU A 287 13.64 18.32 2.03
CA GLU A 287 12.31 17.88 1.58
C GLU A 287 11.93 16.54 2.21
N GLY A 288 10.63 16.26 2.26
CA GLY A 288 10.11 14.94 2.60
C GLY A 288 10.55 13.86 1.62
N PRO A 289 10.32 12.58 1.94
CA PRO A 289 10.57 11.49 1.02
C PRO A 289 9.68 11.62 -0.23
N ARG A 290 10.07 10.99 -1.34
CA ARG A 290 9.25 10.99 -2.55
C ARG A 290 8.30 9.81 -2.54
N GLY A 291 7.01 10.11 -2.65
CA GLY A 291 5.97 9.11 -2.81
C GLY A 291 5.93 8.50 -4.23
N SER A 292 4.98 7.63 -4.46
CA SER A 292 4.78 6.93 -5.75
C SER A 292 4.54 7.87 -6.93
N LEU A 293 4.05 9.09 -6.69
CA LEU A 293 3.93 10.14 -7.71
C LEU A 293 5.28 10.81 -8.06
N ASN A 294 6.36 10.44 -7.38
CA ASN A 294 7.69 11.02 -7.50
C ASN A 294 7.77 12.53 -7.15
N VAL A 295 6.94 12.98 -6.21
CA VAL A 295 7.01 14.33 -5.61
C VAL A 295 7.31 14.21 -4.12
N PRO A 296 7.93 15.24 -3.49
CA PRO A 296 8.12 15.25 -2.04
C PRO A 296 6.79 15.21 -1.30
N LEU A 297 6.72 14.36 -0.27
CA LEU A 297 5.54 14.27 0.59
C LEU A 297 5.54 15.42 1.61
N THR A 298 4.36 15.97 1.85
CA THR A 298 4.13 17.05 2.81
C THR A 298 3.51 16.49 4.10
N PRO A 299 4.16 16.65 5.27
CA PRO A 299 3.64 16.17 6.55
C PRO A 299 2.22 16.67 6.82
N GLY A 300 1.32 15.76 7.16
CA GLY A 300 -0.09 16.03 7.44
C GLY A 300 -0.99 16.31 6.23
N TYR A 301 -0.43 16.38 5.01
CA TYR A 301 -1.18 16.76 3.78
C TYR A 301 -0.96 15.84 2.59
N SER A 302 -0.04 14.89 2.66
CA SER A 302 0.11 13.82 1.66
C SER A 302 -0.46 12.52 2.19
N VAL A 303 -1.16 11.78 1.32
CA VAL A 303 -1.73 10.47 1.67
C VAL A 303 -1.33 9.40 0.65
N ALA A 304 -1.12 8.18 1.16
CA ALA A 304 -1.11 6.97 0.35
C ALA A 304 -2.52 6.42 0.23
N ILE A 305 -2.88 5.95 -0.97
CA ILE A 305 -4.22 5.50 -1.34
C ILE A 305 -4.18 4.21 -2.16
N ASP A 306 -5.34 3.58 -2.34
CA ASP A 306 -5.53 2.55 -3.34
C ASP A 306 -5.73 3.19 -4.72
N ARG A 307 -4.70 3.10 -5.57
CA ARG A 307 -4.74 3.69 -6.92
C ARG A 307 -5.78 3.05 -7.86
N LYS A 308 -6.36 1.90 -7.49
CA LYS A 308 -7.45 1.30 -8.26
C LYS A 308 -8.76 2.04 -8.03
N VAL A 309 -8.85 2.72 -6.89
CA VAL A 309 -10.00 3.51 -6.47
C VAL A 309 -9.77 4.99 -6.73
N ILE A 310 -8.68 5.54 -6.20
CA ILE A 310 -8.38 6.97 -6.26
C ILE A 310 -7.17 7.17 -7.19
N PRO A 311 -7.32 7.92 -8.30
CA PRO A 311 -6.19 8.23 -9.17
C PRO A 311 -5.09 8.96 -8.41
N LEU A 312 -3.86 8.50 -8.59
CA LEU A 312 -2.69 9.12 -7.97
C LEU A 312 -2.55 10.58 -8.45
N GLY A 313 -2.33 11.50 -7.52
CA GLY A 313 -2.26 12.96 -7.71
C GLY A 313 -3.61 13.67 -7.60
N SER A 314 -4.68 12.97 -7.21
CA SER A 314 -5.96 13.61 -6.92
C SER A 314 -5.87 14.52 -5.70
N LEU A 315 -6.62 15.63 -5.73
CA LEU A 315 -6.94 16.40 -4.55
C LEU A 315 -8.11 15.74 -3.83
N MET A 316 -8.01 15.59 -2.53
CA MET A 316 -9.03 14.96 -1.70
C MET A 316 -9.37 15.83 -0.50
N TRP A 317 -10.50 15.55 0.13
CA TRP A 317 -10.84 16.08 1.45
C TRP A 317 -10.84 14.91 2.43
N LEU A 318 -10.14 15.06 3.54
CA LEU A 318 -10.04 14.08 4.62
C LEU A 318 -10.76 14.62 5.85
N SER A 319 -11.55 13.77 6.52
CA SER A 319 -12.07 14.00 7.86
C SER A 319 -11.82 12.77 8.72
N THR A 320 -11.01 12.94 9.77
CA THR A 320 -10.65 11.89 10.73
C THR A 320 -10.19 12.54 12.05
N THR A 321 -9.59 11.76 12.94
CA THR A 321 -8.96 12.25 14.16
C THR A 321 -7.51 11.80 14.25
N ARG A 322 -6.72 12.47 15.07
CA ARG A 322 -5.42 12.01 15.55
C ARG A 322 -5.61 10.92 16.60
N PRO A 323 -4.54 10.18 16.98
CA PRO A 323 -4.60 9.22 18.09
C PRO A 323 -5.03 9.82 19.43
N ASP A 324 -4.74 11.11 19.66
CA ASP A 324 -5.16 11.87 20.84
C ASP A 324 -6.59 12.42 20.78
N GLY A 325 -7.35 12.08 19.72
CA GLY A 325 -8.73 12.51 19.50
C GLY A 325 -8.87 13.88 18.82
N ALA A 326 -7.79 14.63 18.61
CA ALA A 326 -7.84 15.92 17.93
C ALA A 326 -8.32 15.76 16.48
N PRO A 327 -9.25 16.62 15.99
CA PRO A 327 -9.78 16.51 14.65
C PRO A 327 -8.72 16.80 13.57
N VAL A 328 -8.79 16.06 12.47
CA VAL A 328 -8.02 16.25 11.25
C VAL A 328 -9.00 16.41 10.10
N VAL A 329 -9.31 17.65 9.76
CA VAL A 329 -10.23 17.99 8.66
C VAL A 329 -9.50 18.93 7.70
N ARG A 330 -9.14 18.44 6.51
CA ARG A 330 -8.33 19.22 5.58
C ARG A 330 -8.30 18.67 4.16
N PRO A 331 -7.96 19.50 3.16
CA PRO A 331 -7.56 19.00 1.86
C PRO A 331 -6.22 18.24 1.97
N VAL A 332 -6.13 17.10 1.25
CA VAL A 332 -4.92 16.27 1.19
C VAL A 332 -4.64 15.84 -0.25
N ALA A 333 -3.39 15.58 -0.56
CA ALA A 333 -2.95 15.17 -1.89
C ALA A 333 -2.65 13.66 -1.93
N ALA A 334 -3.27 12.95 -2.86
CA ALA A 334 -3.02 11.53 -3.12
C ALA A 334 -1.69 11.36 -3.87
N GLN A 335 -0.57 11.37 -3.14
CA GLN A 335 0.79 11.41 -3.71
C GLN A 335 1.56 10.11 -3.55
N ASP A 336 1.00 9.14 -2.81
CA ASP A 336 1.65 7.88 -2.52
C ASP A 336 0.71 6.68 -2.61
N THR A 337 1.29 5.48 -2.58
CA THR A 337 0.59 4.20 -2.57
C THR A 337 1.33 3.22 -1.68
N GLY A 338 0.61 2.33 -1.01
CA GLY A 338 1.19 1.26 -0.20
C GLY A 338 0.58 -0.09 -0.53
N GLY A 339 1.38 -1.16 -0.44
CA GLY A 339 0.90 -2.53 -0.72
C GLY A 339 -0.21 -3.01 0.23
N ALA A 340 -0.30 -2.40 1.42
CA ALA A 340 -1.34 -2.66 2.42
C ALA A 340 -2.50 -1.65 2.37
N ILE A 341 -2.42 -0.62 1.51
CA ILE A 341 -3.43 0.42 1.39
C ILE A 341 -4.39 0.01 0.27
N VAL A 342 -5.41 -0.74 0.65
CA VAL A 342 -6.38 -1.34 -0.28
C VAL A 342 -7.79 -1.04 0.23
N GLY A 343 -8.67 -0.62 -0.69
CA GLY A 343 -10.09 -0.34 -0.45
C GLY A 343 -10.49 1.09 -0.76
N GLU A 344 -11.80 1.33 -0.75
CA GLU A 344 -12.41 2.56 -1.23
C GLU A 344 -12.22 3.73 -0.25
N VAL A 345 -12.59 3.51 1.03
CA VAL A 345 -12.43 4.53 2.09
C VAL A 345 -11.20 4.19 2.91
N ARG A 346 -10.03 4.26 2.26
CA ARG A 346 -8.74 3.87 2.84
C ARG A 346 -7.65 4.90 2.49
N ALA A 347 -7.04 5.48 3.51
CA ALA A 347 -5.89 6.34 3.33
C ALA A 347 -4.85 6.12 4.44
N ASP A 348 -3.59 6.39 4.11
CA ASP A 348 -2.47 6.39 5.05
C ASP A 348 -1.86 7.79 5.06
N LEU A 349 -1.93 8.51 6.18
CA LEU A 349 -1.53 9.91 6.28
C LEU A 349 -0.03 10.02 6.61
N PHE A 350 0.72 10.76 5.80
CA PHE A 350 2.13 11.01 6.04
C PHE A 350 2.32 12.02 7.18
N TRP A 351 2.94 11.61 8.28
CA TRP A 351 3.14 12.46 9.45
C TRP A 351 4.47 13.23 9.46
N GLY A 352 5.41 12.88 8.59
CA GLY A 352 6.72 13.52 8.52
C GLY A 352 7.88 12.58 8.81
N THR A 353 8.97 13.12 9.32
CA THR A 353 10.24 12.41 9.54
C THR A 353 10.58 12.35 11.03
N GLY A 354 11.14 11.21 11.46
CA GLY A 354 11.69 11.02 12.80
C GLY A 354 10.68 10.58 13.85
N ASP A 355 11.11 10.56 15.12
CA ASP A 355 10.42 9.89 16.22
C ASP A 355 9.03 10.48 16.53
N ALA A 356 8.91 11.82 16.56
CA ALA A 356 7.62 12.47 16.84
C ALA A 356 6.56 12.12 15.75
N ALA A 357 6.96 12.03 14.48
CA ALA A 357 6.10 11.58 13.41
C ALA A 357 5.79 10.09 13.55
N GLY A 358 6.76 9.30 14.01
CA GLY A 358 6.62 7.86 14.27
C GLY A 358 5.62 7.55 15.37
N GLU A 359 5.59 8.34 16.43
CA GLU A 359 4.62 8.22 17.53
C GLU A 359 3.17 8.43 17.02
N LEU A 360 2.95 9.49 16.25
CA LEU A 360 1.65 9.74 15.65
C LEU A 360 1.25 8.64 14.66
N ALA A 361 2.15 8.27 13.76
CA ALA A 361 1.91 7.26 12.75
C ALA A 361 1.66 5.88 13.35
N GLY A 362 2.46 5.51 14.37
CA GLY A 362 2.40 4.19 15.00
C GLY A 362 1.10 3.91 15.76
N HIS A 363 0.44 4.96 16.24
CA HIS A 363 -0.82 4.86 16.99
C HIS A 363 -2.05 5.22 16.14
N MET A 364 -1.87 5.67 14.89
CA MET A 364 -3.00 6.10 14.05
C MET A 364 -3.72 4.90 13.42
N LYS A 365 -4.89 4.60 13.95
CA LYS A 365 -5.83 3.59 13.44
C LYS A 365 -7.25 4.11 13.70
N GLN A 366 -7.65 5.09 12.90
CA GLN A 366 -8.83 5.90 13.14
C GLN A 366 -9.89 5.64 12.07
N ASP A 367 -11.15 5.82 12.44
CA ASP A 367 -12.22 5.97 11.47
C ASP A 367 -12.08 7.31 10.75
N GLY A 368 -12.46 7.33 9.48
CA GLY A 368 -12.47 8.58 8.73
C GLY A 368 -13.29 8.51 7.47
N GLN A 369 -13.50 9.67 6.89
CA GLN A 369 -14.25 9.87 5.65
C GLN A 369 -13.36 10.57 4.62
N LEU A 370 -13.58 10.23 3.36
CA LEU A 370 -12.84 10.74 2.23
C LEU A 370 -13.79 11.28 1.17
N TRP A 371 -13.43 12.41 0.58
CA TRP A 371 -14.06 12.96 -0.60
C TRP A 371 -13.02 13.15 -1.70
N LEU A 372 -13.34 12.72 -2.90
CA LEU A 372 -12.56 13.02 -4.09
C LEU A 372 -13.00 14.38 -4.61
N LEU A 373 -12.09 15.33 -4.77
CA LEU A 373 -12.32 16.61 -5.43
C LEU A 373 -11.92 16.46 -6.90
N TRP A 374 -12.91 16.29 -7.77
CA TRP A 374 -12.68 15.93 -9.17
C TRP A 374 -13.01 17.06 -10.14
N PRO A 375 -12.25 17.26 -11.23
CA PRO A 375 -12.58 18.28 -12.23
C PRO A 375 -14.00 18.11 -12.76
N LYS A 376 -14.76 19.22 -12.82
CA LYS A 376 -16.21 19.21 -13.16
C LYS A 376 -16.52 18.71 -14.55
N ASP A 377 -15.59 18.91 -15.48
CA ASP A 377 -15.71 18.59 -16.91
C ASP A 377 -15.18 17.18 -17.25
N LYS A 378 -14.75 16.40 -16.27
CA LYS A 378 -14.16 15.07 -16.48
C LYS A 378 -15.04 13.95 -15.94
N SER A 379 -15.09 12.85 -16.70
CA SER A 379 -15.71 11.61 -16.24
C SER A 379 -15.01 11.08 -14.98
N LEU A 380 -15.79 10.49 -14.07
CA LEU A 380 -15.24 9.87 -12.86
C LEU A 380 -14.32 8.69 -13.19
N PRO A 381 -13.37 8.36 -12.29
CA PRO A 381 -12.55 7.18 -12.47
C PRO A 381 -13.39 5.90 -12.55
N GLY A 382 -13.15 5.07 -13.57
CA GLY A 382 -13.87 3.80 -13.75
C GLY A 382 -15.29 3.93 -14.31
N ALA A 383 -15.72 5.12 -14.75
CA ALA A 383 -17.00 5.35 -15.44
C ALA A 383 -16.91 5.05 -16.94
#